data_1fcf3e2bdb152976b60110239585063e
#
_entry.id   1fcf3e2bdb152976b60110239585063e
#
_cell.length_a   1.000
_cell.length_b   1.000
_cell.length_c   1.000
_cell.angle_alpha   90.00
_cell.angle_beta   90.00
_cell.angle_gamma   90.00
#
_symmetry.space_group_name_H-M   'P 1'
#
loop_
_entity.id
_entity.type
_entity.pdbx_description
1 polymer ?
#
loop_
_entity_poly.entity_id
_entity_poly.type
_entity_poly.pdbx_seq_one_letter_code
_entity_poly.pdbx_strand_id
1 'polypeptide(L)'
;MKKTAFIIAAAGSASRMGRDKIFISLNGRPAVAGPLLAAQRSDCVTEIIIAAKQTDVLAFWDLAKTLGITKLKAVVTGGKTRQESAAAALEQTDAEIELIAVHDGARPLVTVELINAVCADAEKYGAAVPSLAATDSLKEARDGFVVRTADRDRFFTVQTPQVFDAGLYRGAMSVAASAGMDFRDDCQLFEFMGHPVFLSKGDPHNIKLTGPIDVAVAEMLSERET
;
A
#
# COMPACT_ATOMS: atom_id res chain seq x y z
N MET A 1 15.61 -12.94 6.46
CA MET A 1 14.68 -11.86 6.00
C MET A 1 14.81 -10.68 6.94
N LYS A 2 14.89 -9.49 6.41
CA LYS A 2 14.97 -8.23 7.14
C LYS A 2 13.67 -7.96 7.92
N LYS A 3 13.80 -7.36 9.10
CA LYS A 3 12.64 -6.91 9.90
C LYS A 3 11.87 -5.82 9.16
N THR A 4 10.60 -6.05 8.89
CA THR A 4 9.76 -5.14 8.11
C THR A 4 8.63 -4.55 8.95
N ALA A 5 8.49 -3.23 8.94
CA ALA A 5 7.28 -2.55 9.40
C ALA A 5 6.27 -2.45 8.24
N PHE A 6 5.05 -2.93 8.47
CA PHE A 6 3.97 -2.90 7.49
C PHE A 6 3.00 -1.76 7.82
N ILE A 7 3.04 -0.69 7.04
CA ILE A 7 2.21 0.50 7.21
C ILE A 7 0.97 0.38 6.33
N ILE A 8 -0.22 0.41 6.93
CA ILE A 8 -1.50 0.42 6.22
C ILE A 8 -2.01 1.85 6.13
N ALA A 9 -2.06 2.41 4.92
CA ALA A 9 -2.64 3.72 4.64
C ALA A 9 -4.17 3.60 4.54
N ALA A 10 -4.88 4.02 5.59
CA ALA A 10 -6.33 3.91 5.75
C ALA A 10 -7.04 5.25 6.03
N ALA A 11 -6.33 6.38 6.03
CA ALA A 11 -6.89 7.71 6.32
C ALA A 11 -7.59 8.37 5.12
N GLY A 12 -7.49 7.81 3.91
CA GLY A 12 -8.01 8.41 2.68
C GLY A 12 -9.53 8.63 2.69
N SER A 13 -9.97 9.77 2.13
CA SER A 13 -11.40 10.08 1.97
C SER A 13 -12.03 9.24 0.84
N ALA A 14 -13.19 8.65 1.10
CA ALA A 14 -13.94 7.80 0.16
C ALA A 14 -14.82 8.59 -0.82
N SER A 15 -14.34 9.72 -1.35
CA SER A 15 -15.17 10.70 -2.09
C SER A 15 -15.94 10.13 -3.29
N ARG A 16 -15.43 9.06 -3.94
CA ARG A 16 -16.04 8.46 -5.14
C ARG A 16 -17.06 7.35 -4.87
N MET A 17 -17.09 6.77 -3.67
CA MET A 17 -17.96 5.63 -3.34
C MET A 17 -19.08 5.96 -2.35
N GLY A 18 -19.10 7.18 -1.76
CA GLY A 18 -20.09 7.59 -0.76
C GLY A 18 -20.09 6.76 0.53
N ARG A 19 -19.23 5.74 0.63
CA ARG A 19 -19.05 4.87 1.79
C ARG A 19 -17.55 4.72 2.09
N ASP A 20 -17.22 4.46 3.34
CA ASP A 20 -15.84 4.19 3.71
C ASP A 20 -15.40 2.84 3.17
N LYS A 21 -14.58 2.86 2.09
CA LYS A 21 -14.13 1.67 1.37
C LYS A 21 -13.25 0.74 2.22
N ILE A 22 -12.69 1.24 3.30
CA ILE A 22 -11.82 0.48 4.21
C ILE A 22 -12.65 -0.52 5.02
N PHE A 23 -13.87 -0.12 5.43
CA PHE A 23 -14.78 -0.95 6.22
C PHE A 23 -15.92 -1.56 5.39
N ILE A 24 -15.88 -1.47 4.05
CA ILE A 24 -16.84 -2.21 3.22
C ILE A 24 -16.75 -3.69 3.55
N SER A 25 -17.91 -4.32 3.78
CA SER A 25 -17.98 -5.76 4.01
C SER A 25 -17.73 -6.51 2.70
N LEU A 26 -16.76 -7.40 2.71
CA LEU A 26 -16.48 -8.39 1.67
C LEU A 26 -16.72 -9.76 2.30
N ASN A 27 -17.78 -10.45 1.90
CA ASN A 27 -18.16 -11.76 2.43
C ASN A 27 -18.19 -11.82 3.98
N GLY A 28 -18.77 -10.78 4.61
CA GLY A 28 -18.93 -10.70 6.07
C GLY A 28 -17.73 -10.16 6.83
N ARG A 29 -16.63 -9.77 6.17
CA ARG A 29 -15.46 -9.15 6.80
C ARG A 29 -15.16 -7.78 6.20
N PRO A 30 -14.71 -6.79 6.99
CA PRO A 30 -14.29 -5.51 6.43
C PRO A 30 -13.09 -5.67 5.49
N ALA A 31 -13.05 -4.92 4.39
CA ALA A 31 -12.01 -4.99 3.36
C ALA A 31 -10.59 -4.95 3.93
N VAL A 32 -10.36 -4.09 4.93
CA VAL A 32 -9.03 -3.95 5.58
C VAL A 32 -8.62 -5.18 6.41
N ALA A 33 -9.53 -6.11 6.69
CA ALA A 33 -9.17 -7.35 7.38
C ALA A 33 -8.20 -8.20 6.55
N GLY A 34 -8.31 -8.18 5.23
CA GLY A 34 -7.40 -8.89 4.33
C GLY A 34 -5.93 -8.52 4.54
N PRO A 35 -5.53 -7.27 4.32
CA PRO A 35 -4.14 -6.85 4.52
C PRO A 35 -3.65 -7.00 5.97
N LEU A 36 -4.52 -6.84 6.97
CA LEU A 36 -4.16 -7.10 8.37
C LEU A 36 -3.80 -8.56 8.60
N LEU A 37 -4.62 -9.49 8.11
CA LEU A 37 -4.39 -10.92 8.25
C LEU A 37 -3.18 -11.39 7.43
N ALA A 38 -2.99 -10.88 6.22
CA ALA A 38 -1.84 -11.19 5.39
C ALA A 38 -0.53 -10.71 6.06
N ALA A 39 -0.49 -9.49 6.56
CA ALA A 39 0.66 -8.94 7.28
C ALA A 39 0.93 -9.70 8.59
N GLN A 40 -0.12 -10.09 9.35
CA GLN A 40 0.02 -10.90 10.56
C GLN A 40 0.68 -12.24 10.28
N ARG A 41 0.35 -12.89 9.15
CA ARG A 41 0.86 -14.21 8.76
C ARG A 41 2.22 -14.16 8.05
N SER A 42 2.62 -13.01 7.54
CA SER A 42 3.90 -12.85 6.83
C SER A 42 5.09 -12.94 7.80
N ASP A 43 6.08 -13.78 7.48
CA ASP A 43 7.25 -13.98 8.34
C ASP A 43 8.22 -12.79 8.33
N CYS A 44 8.26 -12.00 7.25
CA CYS A 44 9.11 -10.81 7.17
C CYS A 44 8.52 -9.62 7.96
N VAL A 45 7.20 -9.56 8.17
CA VAL A 45 6.55 -8.48 8.91
C VAL A 45 6.69 -8.70 10.41
N THR A 46 7.32 -7.74 11.10
CA THR A 46 7.52 -7.79 12.56
C THR A 46 6.56 -6.87 13.30
N GLU A 47 6.14 -5.76 12.69
CA GLU A 47 5.18 -4.83 13.27
C GLU A 47 4.23 -4.27 12.20
N ILE A 48 3.02 -3.94 12.61
CA ILE A 48 1.97 -3.33 11.78
C ILE A 48 1.62 -1.97 12.37
N ILE A 49 1.59 -0.93 11.54
CA ILE A 49 1.13 0.40 11.93
C ILE A 49 0.00 0.81 10.96
N ILE A 50 -1.08 1.38 11.49
CA ILE A 50 -2.20 1.84 10.68
C ILE A 50 -2.29 3.35 10.77
N ALA A 51 -2.25 4.04 9.62
CA ALA A 51 -2.61 5.45 9.53
C ALA A 51 -4.10 5.54 9.16
N ALA A 52 -4.94 5.94 10.10
CA ALA A 52 -6.40 5.95 10.01
C ALA A 52 -6.96 7.37 10.13
N LYS A 53 -8.25 7.54 9.83
CA LYS A 53 -8.97 8.75 10.28
C LYS A 53 -9.07 8.75 11.79
N GLN A 54 -9.08 9.93 12.41
CA GLN A 54 -9.23 10.08 13.86
C GLN A 54 -10.46 9.34 14.39
N THR A 55 -11.56 9.38 13.65
CA THR A 55 -12.82 8.72 14.02
C THR A 55 -12.75 7.19 14.04
N ASP A 56 -11.78 6.62 13.34
CA ASP A 56 -11.71 5.19 13.07
C ASP A 56 -10.64 4.48 13.93
N VAL A 57 -9.84 5.23 14.70
CA VAL A 57 -8.72 4.70 15.50
C VAL A 57 -9.19 3.57 16.44
N LEU A 58 -10.27 3.78 17.20
CA LEU A 58 -10.80 2.77 18.11
C LEU A 58 -11.34 1.55 17.37
N ALA A 59 -12.02 1.76 16.23
CA ALA A 59 -12.55 0.67 15.42
C ALA A 59 -11.43 -0.25 14.88
N PHE A 60 -10.25 0.30 14.56
CA PHE A 60 -9.10 -0.51 14.15
C PHE A 60 -8.52 -1.35 15.30
N TRP A 61 -8.45 -0.81 16.51
CA TRP A 61 -8.03 -1.59 17.69
C TRP A 61 -8.99 -2.74 17.99
N ASP A 62 -10.30 -2.47 17.94
CA ASP A 62 -11.34 -3.49 18.15
C ASP A 62 -11.29 -4.57 17.06
N LEU A 63 -11.12 -4.16 15.80
CA LEU A 63 -10.98 -5.08 14.67
C LEU A 63 -9.73 -5.96 14.84
N ALA A 64 -8.59 -5.37 15.18
CA ALA A 64 -7.34 -6.12 15.39
C ALA A 64 -7.48 -7.15 16.50
N LYS A 65 -8.11 -6.78 17.62
CA LYS A 65 -8.42 -7.71 18.72
C LYS A 65 -9.32 -8.85 18.25
N THR A 66 -10.37 -8.54 17.50
CA THR A 66 -11.31 -9.54 16.96
C THR A 66 -10.63 -10.51 16.00
N LEU A 67 -9.69 -10.02 15.18
CA LEU A 67 -8.94 -10.82 14.22
C LEU A 67 -7.71 -11.52 14.81
N GLY A 68 -7.37 -11.29 16.07
CA GLY A 68 -6.17 -11.85 16.71
C GLY A 68 -4.85 -11.28 16.14
N ILE A 69 -4.84 -10.01 15.73
CA ILE A 69 -3.64 -9.34 15.20
C ILE A 69 -2.72 -8.97 16.36
N THR A 70 -1.64 -9.71 16.54
CA THR A 70 -0.67 -9.51 17.62
C THR A 70 0.49 -8.60 17.24
N LYS A 71 0.73 -8.41 15.92
CA LYS A 71 1.78 -7.54 15.40
C LYS A 71 1.35 -6.06 15.30
N LEU A 72 0.07 -5.72 15.58
CA LEU A 72 -0.38 -4.33 15.58
C LEU A 72 0.28 -3.56 16.71
N LYS A 73 1.14 -2.62 16.35
CA LYS A 73 1.89 -1.79 17.29
C LYS A 73 1.21 -0.46 17.56
N ALA A 74 0.70 0.19 16.52
CA ALA A 74 0.07 1.51 16.64
C ALA A 74 -1.03 1.73 15.59
N VAL A 75 -2.02 2.52 15.98
CA VAL A 75 -2.99 3.15 15.07
C VAL A 75 -2.88 4.65 15.27
N VAL A 76 -2.41 5.36 14.25
CA VAL A 76 -2.18 6.79 14.28
C VAL A 76 -3.20 7.55 13.45
N THR A 77 -3.44 8.80 13.78
CA THR A 77 -4.22 9.68 12.92
C THR A 77 -3.38 10.06 11.70
N GLY A 78 -3.87 9.76 10.51
CA GLY A 78 -3.24 10.15 9.26
C GLY A 78 -3.35 11.64 8.99
N GLY A 79 -2.51 12.12 8.07
CA GLY A 79 -2.50 13.52 7.63
C GLY A 79 -3.50 13.82 6.52
N LYS A 80 -3.36 14.99 5.92
CA LYS A 80 -4.20 15.46 4.80
C LYS A 80 -3.89 14.73 3.50
N THR A 81 -2.63 14.28 3.34
CA THR A 81 -2.17 13.56 2.15
C THR A 81 -1.79 12.12 2.51
N ARG A 82 -1.58 11.29 1.47
CA ARG A 82 -1.09 9.92 1.65
C ARG A 82 0.31 9.93 2.26
N GLN A 83 1.17 10.85 1.79
CA GLN A 83 2.53 11.01 2.28
C GLN A 83 2.57 11.43 3.75
N GLU A 84 1.76 12.42 4.16
CA GLU A 84 1.64 12.82 5.58
C GLU A 84 1.16 11.64 6.46
N SER A 85 0.24 10.83 5.95
CA SER A 85 -0.25 9.65 6.66
C SER A 85 0.84 8.58 6.82
N ALA A 86 1.63 8.34 5.77
CA ALA A 86 2.76 7.44 5.82
C ALA A 86 3.86 7.96 6.77
N ALA A 87 4.13 9.27 6.78
CA ALA A 87 5.07 9.91 7.70
C ALA A 87 4.67 9.73 9.17
N ALA A 88 3.40 9.98 9.51
CA ALA A 88 2.89 9.79 10.86
C ALA A 88 3.01 8.33 11.34
N ALA A 89 2.79 7.37 10.44
CA ALA A 89 2.98 5.95 10.75
C ALA A 89 4.47 5.58 10.88
N LEU A 90 5.33 6.15 10.03
CA LEU A 90 6.77 5.91 10.05
C LEU A 90 7.42 6.30 11.39
N GLU A 91 6.93 7.37 12.03
CA GLU A 91 7.39 7.81 13.35
C GLU A 91 7.15 6.77 14.46
N GLN A 92 6.21 5.84 14.26
CA GLN A 92 5.87 4.79 15.23
C GLN A 92 6.69 3.51 15.02
N THR A 93 7.49 3.43 13.96
CA THR A 93 8.28 2.24 13.67
C THR A 93 9.50 2.16 14.57
N ASP A 94 9.89 0.93 14.98
CA ASP A 94 11.10 0.73 15.78
C ASP A 94 12.37 1.09 15.01
N ALA A 95 13.40 1.51 15.74
CA ALA A 95 14.70 1.85 15.16
C ALA A 95 15.39 0.66 14.48
N GLU A 96 15.06 -0.56 14.90
CA GLU A 96 15.62 -1.80 14.36
C GLU A 96 14.97 -2.27 13.06
N ILE A 97 13.93 -1.59 12.61
CA ILE A 97 13.27 -1.91 11.34
C ILE A 97 14.20 -1.61 10.18
N GLU A 98 14.34 -2.59 9.30
CA GLU A 98 15.25 -2.54 8.15
C GLU A 98 14.52 -2.26 6.83
N LEU A 99 13.22 -2.63 6.74
CA LEU A 99 12.36 -2.35 5.58
C LEU A 99 11.05 -1.69 6.02
N ILE A 100 10.59 -0.75 5.22
CA ILE A 100 9.26 -0.13 5.35
C ILE A 100 8.40 -0.59 4.17
N ALA A 101 7.29 -1.25 4.46
CA ALA A 101 6.30 -1.66 3.48
C ALA A 101 5.05 -0.79 3.62
N VAL A 102 4.74 0.02 2.62
CA VAL A 102 3.55 0.89 2.62
C VAL A 102 2.47 0.28 1.75
N HIS A 103 1.31 0.00 2.35
CA HIS A 103 0.20 -0.69 1.69
C HIS A 103 -1.10 0.11 1.75
N ASP A 104 -1.82 0.13 0.63
CA ASP A 104 -3.16 0.74 0.56
C ASP A 104 -4.17 -0.15 1.30
N GLY A 105 -4.81 0.34 2.36
CA GLY A 105 -5.87 -0.40 3.07
C GLY A 105 -7.09 -0.75 2.20
N ALA A 106 -7.19 -0.16 1.00
CA ALA A 106 -8.20 -0.45 -0.01
C ALA A 106 -7.81 -1.58 -0.98
N ARG A 107 -6.75 -2.35 -0.74
CA ARG A 107 -6.39 -3.57 -1.48
C ARG A 107 -6.61 -4.80 -0.59
N PRO A 108 -7.84 -5.31 -0.53
CA PRO A 108 -8.22 -6.35 0.44
C PRO A 108 -7.61 -7.72 0.15
N LEU A 109 -7.15 -7.97 -1.07
CA LEU A 109 -6.75 -9.30 -1.55
C LEU A 109 -5.22 -9.46 -1.67
N VAL A 110 -4.45 -8.67 -0.92
CA VAL A 110 -3.00 -8.89 -0.84
C VAL A 110 -2.71 -10.22 -0.14
N THR A 111 -1.80 -11.02 -0.72
CA THR A 111 -1.43 -12.32 -0.16
C THR A 111 -0.13 -12.25 0.63
N VAL A 112 0.11 -13.25 1.48
CA VAL A 112 1.37 -13.41 2.22
C VAL A 112 2.53 -13.58 1.25
N GLU A 113 2.33 -14.37 0.19
CA GLU A 113 3.32 -14.64 -0.85
C GLU A 113 3.76 -13.36 -1.55
N LEU A 114 2.80 -12.48 -1.90
CA LEU A 114 3.12 -11.20 -2.53
C LEU A 114 3.91 -10.29 -1.57
N ILE A 115 3.51 -10.19 -0.31
CA ILE A 115 4.24 -9.41 0.70
C ILE A 115 5.68 -9.93 0.81
N ASN A 116 5.86 -11.23 1.02
CA ASN A 116 7.17 -11.84 1.18
C ASN A 116 8.05 -11.68 -0.06
N ALA A 117 7.49 -11.83 -1.26
CA ALA A 117 8.23 -11.67 -2.51
C ALA A 117 8.74 -10.24 -2.70
N VAL A 118 7.90 -9.23 -2.46
CA VAL A 118 8.30 -7.81 -2.60
C VAL A 118 9.32 -7.43 -1.52
N CYS A 119 9.18 -7.94 -0.29
CA CYS A 119 10.17 -7.73 0.77
C CYS A 119 11.53 -8.34 0.39
N ALA A 120 11.56 -9.54 -0.19
CA ALA A 120 12.80 -10.17 -0.64
C ALA A 120 13.48 -9.38 -1.78
N ASP A 121 12.70 -8.85 -2.72
CA ASP A 121 13.23 -7.99 -3.77
C ASP A 121 13.76 -6.66 -3.20
N ALA A 122 13.06 -6.05 -2.25
CA ALA A 122 13.51 -4.82 -1.59
C ALA A 122 14.78 -5.05 -0.75
N GLU A 123 14.91 -6.21 -0.10
CA GLU A 123 16.13 -6.61 0.60
C GLU A 123 17.34 -6.65 -0.35
N LYS A 124 17.13 -7.08 -1.58
CA LYS A 124 18.16 -7.21 -2.61
C LYS A 124 18.48 -5.89 -3.32
N TYR A 125 17.47 -5.09 -3.64
CA TYR A 125 17.60 -3.93 -4.52
C TYR A 125 17.46 -2.58 -3.82
N GLY A 126 17.13 -2.56 -2.52
CA GLY A 126 16.91 -1.35 -1.74
C GLY A 126 15.50 -0.77 -1.82
N ALA A 127 14.80 -1.01 -2.93
CA ALA A 127 13.39 -0.63 -3.11
C ALA A 127 12.72 -1.56 -4.12
N ALA A 128 11.46 -1.96 -3.87
CA ALA A 128 10.69 -2.81 -4.76
C ALA A 128 9.19 -2.51 -4.69
N VAL A 129 8.51 -2.70 -5.83
CA VAL A 129 7.06 -2.49 -5.95
C VAL A 129 6.44 -3.55 -6.84
N PRO A 130 5.31 -4.18 -6.46
CA PRO A 130 4.64 -5.13 -7.31
C PRO A 130 4.00 -4.40 -8.49
N SER A 131 4.13 -4.95 -9.69
CA SER A 131 3.72 -4.31 -10.92
C SER A 131 3.13 -5.30 -11.92
N LEU A 132 2.24 -4.81 -12.77
CA LEU A 132 1.67 -5.52 -13.90
C LEU A 132 1.97 -4.75 -15.18
N ALA A 133 2.39 -5.45 -16.24
CA ALA A 133 2.57 -4.81 -17.55
C ALA A 133 1.23 -4.26 -18.07
N ALA A 134 1.27 -3.13 -18.73
CA ALA A 134 0.08 -2.55 -19.33
C ALA A 134 -0.44 -3.43 -20.47
N THR A 135 -1.72 -3.80 -20.42
CA THR A 135 -2.38 -4.66 -21.41
C THR A 135 -3.06 -3.86 -22.52
N ASP A 136 -3.56 -2.67 -22.19
CA ASP A 136 -4.29 -1.83 -23.14
C ASP A 136 -3.35 -0.93 -23.97
N SER A 137 -3.85 -0.44 -25.09
CA SER A 137 -3.16 0.58 -25.88
C SER A 137 -3.15 1.93 -25.14
N LEU A 138 -1.96 2.41 -24.79
CA LEU A 138 -1.79 3.69 -24.11
C LEU A 138 -1.64 4.83 -25.12
N LYS A 139 -2.38 5.91 -24.90
CA LYS A 139 -2.35 7.14 -25.72
C LYS A 139 -1.92 8.33 -24.87
N GLU A 140 -0.96 9.08 -25.34
CA GLU A 140 -0.74 10.44 -24.86
C GLU A 140 -1.77 11.34 -25.51
N ALA A 141 -2.44 12.18 -24.73
CA ALA A 141 -3.48 13.07 -25.21
C ALA A 141 -3.23 14.52 -24.74
N ARG A 142 -3.61 15.49 -25.57
CA ARG A 142 -3.66 16.92 -25.24
C ARG A 142 -4.97 17.49 -25.75
N ASP A 143 -5.67 18.24 -24.91
CA ASP A 143 -6.95 18.91 -25.23
C ASP A 143 -8.01 17.98 -25.86
N GLY A 144 -8.02 16.70 -25.41
CA GLY A 144 -8.95 15.68 -25.89
C GLY A 144 -8.53 14.96 -27.17
N PHE A 145 -7.41 15.33 -27.80
CA PHE A 145 -6.88 14.70 -28.99
C PHE A 145 -5.70 13.79 -28.71
N VAL A 146 -5.61 12.67 -29.44
CA VAL A 146 -4.46 11.76 -29.35
C VAL A 146 -3.24 12.45 -29.99
N VAL A 147 -2.16 12.58 -29.20
CA VAL A 147 -0.86 13.10 -29.68
C VAL A 147 -0.02 11.97 -30.23
N ARG A 148 0.11 10.87 -29.47
CA ARG A 148 0.87 9.69 -29.89
C ARG A 148 0.42 8.43 -29.18
N THR A 149 0.77 7.27 -29.75
CA THR A 149 0.66 5.98 -29.08
C THR A 149 1.96 5.70 -28.33
N ALA A 150 1.86 5.37 -27.04
CA ALA A 150 3.00 4.96 -26.25
C ALA A 150 3.37 3.49 -26.54
N ASP A 151 4.64 3.17 -26.45
CA ASP A 151 5.11 1.79 -26.47
C ASP A 151 4.74 1.12 -25.11
N ARG A 152 3.63 0.37 -25.11
CA ARG A 152 3.06 -0.21 -23.87
C ARG A 152 4.00 -1.15 -23.14
N ASP A 153 4.93 -1.78 -23.84
CA ASP A 153 5.87 -2.75 -23.23
C ASP A 153 6.82 -2.08 -22.23
N ARG A 154 6.86 -0.75 -22.23
CA ARG A 154 7.63 0.07 -21.29
C ARG A 154 6.78 0.65 -20.15
N PHE A 155 5.49 0.30 -20.06
CA PHE A 155 4.57 0.85 -19.06
C PHE A 155 4.02 -0.25 -18.16
N PHE A 156 4.04 0.05 -16.87
CA PHE A 156 3.55 -0.84 -15.83
C PHE A 156 2.58 -0.11 -14.91
N THR A 157 1.56 -0.80 -14.46
CA THR A 157 0.70 -0.35 -13.36
C THR A 157 1.28 -0.88 -12.07
N VAL A 158 1.54 0.02 -11.11
CA VAL A 158 2.11 -0.37 -9.82
C VAL A 158 1.03 -0.65 -8.80
N GLN A 159 1.32 -1.61 -7.92
CA GLN A 159 0.45 -1.98 -6.82
C GLN A 159 1.12 -1.63 -5.48
N THR A 160 0.55 -2.11 -4.37
CA THR A 160 1.16 -2.10 -3.05
C THR A 160 1.10 -3.53 -2.44
N PRO A 161 2.02 -3.91 -1.49
CA PRO A 161 2.90 -3.02 -0.74
C PRO A 161 4.07 -2.49 -1.58
N GLN A 162 4.42 -1.21 -1.39
CA GLN A 162 5.66 -0.62 -1.88
C GLN A 162 6.68 -0.74 -0.74
N VAL A 163 7.81 -1.38 -0.99
CA VAL A 163 8.76 -1.76 0.06
C VAL A 163 10.11 -1.12 -0.19
N PHE A 164 10.67 -0.52 0.86
CA PHE A 164 11.86 0.31 0.79
C PHE A 164 12.82 0.01 1.94
N ASP A 165 14.12 0.19 1.73
CA ASP A 165 15.10 0.27 2.81
C ASP A 165 14.68 1.37 3.80
N ALA A 166 14.64 1.04 5.09
CA ALA A 166 14.09 1.93 6.12
C ALA A 166 14.92 3.22 6.29
N GLY A 167 16.24 3.12 6.16
CA GLY A 167 17.12 4.27 6.26
C GLY A 167 16.93 5.24 5.10
N LEU A 168 16.88 4.71 3.88
CA LEU A 168 16.64 5.50 2.67
C LEU A 168 15.25 6.13 2.70
N TYR A 169 14.20 5.37 3.10
CA TYR A 169 12.84 5.88 3.16
C TYR A 169 12.68 7.01 4.18
N ARG A 170 13.25 6.87 5.38
CA ARG A 170 13.25 7.94 6.39
C ARG A 170 13.96 9.21 5.87
N GLY A 171 15.12 9.03 5.23
CA GLY A 171 15.87 10.15 4.63
C GLY A 171 15.07 10.86 3.54
N ALA A 172 14.47 10.10 2.62
CA ALA A 172 13.67 10.64 1.53
C ALA A 172 12.43 11.40 2.04
N MET A 173 11.71 10.85 3.03
CA MET A 173 10.57 11.53 3.67
C MET A 173 10.98 12.85 4.34
N SER A 174 12.14 12.89 5.01
CA SER A 174 12.67 14.11 5.63
C SER A 174 13.00 15.19 4.59
N VAL A 175 13.60 14.80 3.45
CA VAL A 175 13.92 15.74 2.35
C VAL A 175 12.63 16.27 1.73
N ALA A 176 11.65 15.41 1.43
CA ALA A 176 10.38 15.83 0.87
C ALA A 176 9.62 16.80 1.78
N ALA A 177 9.57 16.52 3.09
CA ALA A 177 8.94 17.39 4.08
C ALA A 177 9.64 18.76 4.13
N SER A 178 10.98 18.79 4.14
CA SER A 178 11.77 20.03 4.17
C SER A 178 11.58 20.87 2.90
N ALA A 179 11.37 20.21 1.75
CA ALA A 179 11.13 20.86 0.46
C ALA A 179 9.66 21.24 0.23
N GLY A 180 8.74 20.86 1.13
CA GLY A 180 7.30 21.08 0.97
C GLY A 180 6.71 20.31 -0.22
N MET A 181 7.30 19.15 -0.57
CA MET A 181 6.87 18.32 -1.69
C MET A 181 5.91 17.22 -1.24
N ASP A 182 4.88 16.97 -2.03
CA ASP A 182 3.92 15.89 -1.83
C ASP A 182 3.85 15.02 -3.08
N PHE A 183 4.13 13.73 -2.92
CA PHE A 183 4.17 12.74 -3.99
C PHE A 183 2.93 11.86 -3.97
N ARG A 184 2.50 11.41 -5.16
CA ARG A 184 1.29 10.57 -5.29
C ARG A 184 1.48 9.15 -4.79
N ASP A 185 2.70 8.64 -4.86
CA ASP A 185 3.10 7.35 -4.31
C ASP A 185 4.56 7.39 -3.82
N ASP A 186 4.97 6.35 -3.09
CA ASP A 186 6.30 6.33 -2.47
C ASP A 186 7.41 6.04 -3.49
N CYS A 187 7.09 5.46 -4.66
CA CYS A 187 8.07 5.29 -5.74
C CYS A 187 8.54 6.64 -6.27
N GLN A 188 7.63 7.61 -6.46
CA GLN A 188 7.98 8.96 -6.91
C GLN A 188 8.95 9.65 -5.93
N LEU A 189 8.81 9.39 -4.64
CA LEU A 189 9.73 9.89 -3.62
C LEU A 189 11.15 9.34 -3.85
N PHE A 190 11.27 8.03 -4.14
CA PHE A 190 12.56 7.38 -4.43
C PHE A 190 13.16 7.84 -5.76
N GLU A 191 12.33 7.98 -6.80
CA GLU A 191 12.72 8.51 -8.11
C GLU A 191 13.28 9.92 -7.98
N PHE A 192 12.61 10.78 -7.19
CA PHE A 192 13.07 12.14 -6.91
C PHE A 192 14.45 12.16 -6.23
N MET A 193 14.73 11.20 -5.34
CA MET A 193 16.02 11.05 -4.69
C MET A 193 17.08 10.37 -5.58
N GLY A 194 16.73 9.99 -6.81
CA GLY A 194 17.63 9.30 -7.74
C GLY A 194 17.89 7.83 -7.39
N HIS A 195 17.05 7.23 -6.52
CA HIS A 195 17.14 5.82 -6.18
C HIS A 195 16.30 4.97 -7.13
N PRO A 196 16.86 3.86 -7.67
CA PRO A 196 16.10 2.95 -8.50
C PRO A 196 15.07 2.18 -7.66
N VAL A 197 13.91 1.89 -8.26
CA VAL A 197 12.85 1.04 -7.68
C VAL A 197 12.68 -0.18 -8.57
N PHE A 198 12.84 -1.37 -7.98
CA PHE A 198 12.69 -2.64 -8.70
C PHE A 198 11.21 -2.97 -8.92
N LEU A 199 10.85 -3.38 -10.13
CA LEU A 199 9.50 -3.84 -10.47
C LEU A 199 9.40 -5.34 -10.17
N SER A 200 8.84 -5.69 -9.01
CA SER A 200 8.51 -7.07 -8.65
C SER A 200 7.29 -7.56 -9.44
N LYS A 201 7.15 -8.87 -9.55
CA LYS A 201 5.95 -9.49 -10.13
C LYS A 201 4.74 -9.17 -9.26
N GLY A 202 3.74 -8.48 -9.84
CA GLY A 202 2.46 -8.20 -9.21
C GLY A 202 1.47 -9.37 -9.32
N ASP A 203 0.31 -9.19 -8.68
CA ASP A 203 -0.80 -10.13 -8.72
C ASP A 203 -2.05 -9.45 -9.30
N PRO A 204 -2.63 -9.94 -10.40
CA PRO A 204 -3.88 -9.40 -10.95
C PRO A 204 -5.05 -9.40 -9.95
N HIS A 205 -5.04 -10.28 -8.95
CA HIS A 205 -6.07 -10.32 -7.90
C HIS A 205 -5.87 -9.25 -6.82
N ASN A 206 -4.68 -8.68 -6.67
CA ASN A 206 -4.39 -7.61 -5.71
C ASN A 206 -4.98 -6.26 -6.18
N ILE A 207 -6.29 -6.27 -6.44
CA ILE A 207 -7.04 -5.10 -6.94
C ILE A 207 -7.21 -4.04 -5.86
N LYS A 208 -7.37 -2.77 -6.29
CA LYS A 208 -7.67 -1.64 -5.40
C LYS A 208 -9.14 -1.28 -5.51
N LEU A 209 -9.85 -1.23 -4.41
CA LEU A 209 -11.25 -0.76 -4.37
C LEU A 209 -11.30 0.74 -4.69
N THR A 210 -11.76 1.09 -5.88
CA THR A 210 -11.90 2.46 -6.37
C THR A 210 -13.33 2.81 -6.73
N GLY A 211 -14.14 1.81 -7.09
CA GLY A 211 -15.53 1.93 -7.48
C GLY A 211 -16.37 0.72 -7.07
N PRO A 212 -17.70 0.76 -7.25
CA PRO A 212 -18.59 -0.34 -6.89
C PRO A 212 -18.30 -1.66 -7.60
N ILE A 213 -17.82 -1.61 -8.83
CA ILE A 213 -17.45 -2.82 -9.61
C ILE A 213 -16.29 -3.55 -8.92
N ASP A 214 -15.31 -2.81 -8.37
CA ASP A 214 -14.18 -3.43 -7.71
C ASP A 214 -14.60 -4.23 -6.48
N VAL A 215 -15.68 -3.81 -5.80
CA VAL A 215 -16.24 -4.51 -4.63
C VAL A 215 -16.80 -5.86 -5.07
N ALA A 216 -17.64 -5.90 -6.12
CA ALA A 216 -18.21 -7.14 -6.62
C ALA A 216 -17.13 -8.11 -7.11
N VAL A 217 -16.08 -7.59 -7.78
CA VAL A 217 -14.94 -8.41 -8.21
C VAL A 217 -14.17 -8.94 -6.99
N ALA A 218 -13.93 -8.11 -5.96
CA ALA A 218 -13.25 -8.54 -4.76
C ALA A 218 -14.02 -9.61 -3.99
N GLU A 219 -15.35 -9.51 -3.89
CA GLU A 219 -16.21 -10.53 -3.28
C GLU A 219 -16.09 -11.85 -4.01
N MET A 220 -16.22 -11.83 -5.34
CA MET A 220 -16.10 -13.04 -6.16
C MET A 220 -14.73 -13.72 -6.05
N LEU A 221 -13.65 -12.93 -5.98
CA LEU A 221 -12.29 -13.47 -5.84
C LEU A 221 -12.03 -14.04 -4.44
N SER A 222 -12.55 -13.40 -3.38
CA SER A 222 -12.35 -13.86 -2.00
C SER A 222 -13.11 -15.16 -1.65
N GLU A 223 -14.18 -15.52 -2.39
CA GLU A 223 -14.88 -16.80 -2.24
C GLU A 223 -14.04 -18.02 -2.68
N ARG A 224 -13.04 -17.81 -3.51
CA ARG A 224 -12.20 -18.90 -4.05
C ARG A 224 -11.03 -19.28 -3.13
N GLU A 225 -10.76 -18.49 -2.10
CA GLU A 225 -9.67 -18.72 -1.14
C GLU A 225 -10.14 -19.39 0.17
N THR A 226 -11.43 -19.68 0.30
CA THR A 226 -12.04 -20.43 1.42
C THR A 226 -12.27 -21.88 1.04
#